data_785e1940ce4fe331de05b4262fd14002
#
_entry.id   785e1940ce4fe331de05b4262fd14002
#
_cell.length_a   1.000
_cell.length_b   1.000
_cell.length_c   1.000
_cell.angle_alpha   90.00
_cell.angle_beta   90.00
_cell.angle_gamma   90.00
#
_symmetry.space_group_name_H-M   'P 1'
#
loop_
_entity.id
_entity.type
_entity.pdbx_description
1 polymer ?
#
loop_
_entity_poly.entity_id
_entity_poly.type
_entity_poly.pdbx_seq_one_letter_code
_entity_poly.pdbx_strand_id
1 'polypeptide(L)'
;EPTTALDVTIQAQILKLINELKDKNNTAVLFITHDLGVINQIADDVAVMYCGQVVEMAPAHTIFHQNEHSHPYTEGLMLSIPRLDTPANSRLEAIPGAVPHPLDLPKGCKFAPRCKYATDKCREEEPQLVHVNEHHQVRCFYPKKEDRHGK
;
A
#
# COMPACT_ATOMS: atom_id res chain seq x y z
N GLU A 1 -11.81 6.20 9.42
CA GLU A 1 -12.42 5.10 8.61
C GLU A 1 -13.94 5.30 8.52
N PRO A 2 -14.43 6.23 7.68
CA PRO A 2 -15.86 6.61 7.67
C PRO A 2 -16.79 5.51 7.09
N THR A 3 -16.24 4.47 6.50
CA THR A 3 -17.02 3.38 5.87
C THR A 3 -16.94 2.06 6.66
N THR A 4 -16.29 2.04 7.82
CA THR A 4 -16.21 0.86 8.68
C THR A 4 -17.61 0.46 9.16
N ALA A 5 -17.91 -0.83 9.07
CA ALA A 5 -19.20 -1.44 9.45
C ALA A 5 -20.42 -0.99 8.63
N LEU A 6 -20.23 -0.35 7.47
CA LEU A 6 -21.31 -0.09 6.52
C LEU A 6 -21.49 -1.27 5.57
N ASP A 7 -22.71 -1.52 5.13
CA ASP A 7 -22.94 -2.42 4.00
C ASP A 7 -22.44 -1.80 2.68
N VAL A 8 -22.18 -2.65 1.69
CA VAL A 8 -21.56 -2.25 0.42
C VAL A 8 -22.36 -1.16 -0.32
N THR A 9 -23.70 -1.19 -0.21
CA THR A 9 -24.57 -0.23 -0.88
C THR A 9 -24.47 1.15 -0.25
N ILE A 10 -24.52 1.22 1.09
CA ILE A 10 -24.37 2.47 1.83
C ILE A 10 -22.95 3.02 1.69
N GLN A 11 -21.95 2.15 1.74
CA GLN A 11 -20.55 2.54 1.48
C GLN A 11 -20.40 3.25 0.12
N ALA A 12 -20.96 2.66 -0.95
CA ALA A 12 -20.89 3.26 -2.28
C ALA A 12 -21.58 4.65 -2.34
N GLN A 13 -22.72 4.81 -1.66
CA GLN A 13 -23.43 6.10 -1.58
C GLN A 13 -22.61 7.17 -0.84
N ILE A 14 -21.99 6.80 0.28
CA ILE A 14 -21.12 7.72 1.05
C ILE A 14 -19.90 8.13 0.24
N LEU A 15 -19.24 7.20 -0.44
CA LEU A 15 -18.08 7.52 -1.29
C LEU A 15 -18.45 8.47 -2.44
N LYS A 16 -19.61 8.25 -3.07
CA LYS A 16 -20.14 9.15 -4.10
C LYS A 16 -20.37 10.55 -3.54
N LEU A 17 -21.02 10.65 -2.37
CA LEU A 17 -21.29 11.93 -1.70
C LEU A 17 -19.98 12.68 -1.35
N ILE A 18 -18.97 11.97 -0.84
CA ILE A 18 -17.66 12.56 -0.54
C ILE A 18 -17.04 13.14 -1.81
N ASN A 19 -17.05 12.41 -2.93
CA ASN A 19 -16.53 12.91 -4.20
C ASN A 19 -17.29 14.14 -4.71
N GLU A 20 -18.63 14.11 -4.66
CA GLU A 20 -19.46 15.26 -5.05
C GLU A 20 -19.16 16.51 -4.20
N LEU A 21 -18.98 16.34 -2.89
CA LEU A 21 -18.63 17.44 -1.98
C LEU A 21 -17.20 17.95 -2.20
N LYS A 22 -16.25 17.05 -2.46
CA LYS A 22 -14.86 17.39 -2.81
C LYS A 22 -14.85 18.30 -4.03
N ASP A 23 -15.52 17.90 -5.09
CA ASP A 23 -15.55 18.63 -6.37
C ASP A 23 -16.30 19.96 -6.23
N LYS A 24 -17.47 19.97 -5.59
CA LYS A 24 -18.30 21.16 -5.40
C LYS A 24 -17.61 22.26 -4.58
N ASN A 25 -16.87 21.86 -3.55
CA ASN A 25 -16.23 22.79 -2.63
C ASN A 25 -14.73 23.02 -2.94
N ASN A 26 -14.19 22.37 -3.96
CA ASN A 26 -12.76 22.38 -4.30
C ASN A 26 -11.86 22.10 -3.08
N THR A 27 -12.20 21.07 -2.32
CA THR A 27 -11.51 20.69 -1.08
C THR A 27 -10.66 19.46 -1.27
N ALA A 28 -9.52 19.39 -0.57
CA ALA A 28 -8.74 18.16 -0.43
C ALA A 28 -9.34 17.28 0.67
N VAL A 29 -9.35 15.97 0.44
CA VAL A 29 -9.84 14.97 1.39
C VAL A 29 -8.71 14.01 1.75
N LEU A 30 -8.36 13.93 3.03
CA LEU A 30 -7.51 12.87 3.54
C LEU A 30 -8.38 11.70 4.00
N PHE A 31 -8.31 10.59 3.28
CA PHE A 31 -9.10 9.39 3.57
C PHE A 31 -8.23 8.29 4.18
N ILE A 32 -8.55 7.84 5.39
CA ILE A 32 -7.83 6.76 6.09
C ILE A 32 -8.69 5.51 6.08
N THR A 33 -8.19 4.43 5.52
CA THR A 33 -8.86 3.13 5.48
C THR A 33 -7.86 1.99 5.25
N HIS A 34 -8.25 0.77 5.58
CA HIS A 34 -7.53 -0.44 5.23
C HIS A 34 -8.15 -1.16 4.01
N ASP A 35 -9.24 -0.62 3.46
CA ASP A 35 -9.93 -1.19 2.31
C ASP A 35 -9.32 -0.67 1.00
N LEU A 36 -8.54 -1.52 0.34
CA LEU A 36 -7.87 -1.19 -0.92
C LEU A 36 -8.85 -0.97 -2.07
N GLY A 37 -10.03 -1.60 -2.03
CA GLY A 37 -11.09 -1.39 -3.02
C GLY A 37 -11.67 0.02 -2.91
N VAL A 38 -11.84 0.54 -1.70
CA VAL A 38 -12.26 1.92 -1.45
C VAL A 38 -11.21 2.90 -1.97
N ILE A 39 -9.94 2.70 -1.61
CA ILE A 39 -8.84 3.57 -2.06
C ILE A 39 -8.81 3.65 -3.59
N ASN A 40 -8.88 2.51 -4.27
CA ASN A 40 -8.87 2.45 -5.74
C ASN A 40 -10.01 3.23 -6.40
N GLN A 41 -11.13 3.43 -5.69
CA GLN A 41 -12.30 4.16 -6.23
C GLN A 41 -12.23 5.67 -6.05
N ILE A 42 -11.57 6.18 -5.00
CA ILE A 42 -11.69 7.59 -4.63
C ILE A 42 -10.37 8.34 -4.53
N ALA A 43 -9.24 7.65 -4.42
CA ALA A 43 -7.96 8.30 -4.19
C ALA A 43 -7.30 8.76 -5.49
N ASP A 44 -6.80 9.98 -5.50
CA ASP A 44 -5.90 10.50 -6.52
C ASP A 44 -4.47 10.01 -6.24
N ASP A 45 -4.02 10.17 -4.99
CA ASP A 45 -2.73 9.71 -4.48
C ASP A 45 -2.89 8.77 -3.30
N VAL A 46 -1.96 7.84 -3.13
CA VAL A 46 -1.97 6.84 -2.05
C VAL A 46 -0.66 6.89 -1.27
N ALA A 47 -0.78 6.96 0.05
CA ALA A 47 0.34 6.74 0.97
C ALA A 47 0.13 5.41 1.72
N VAL A 48 0.95 4.42 1.41
CA VAL A 48 0.95 3.12 2.10
C VAL A 48 1.75 3.24 3.38
N MET A 49 1.14 2.85 4.50
CA MET A 49 1.77 2.94 5.82
C MET A 49 2.04 1.56 6.42
N TYR A 50 3.18 1.41 7.08
CA TYR A 50 3.54 0.21 7.84
C TYR A 50 4.27 0.62 9.12
N CYS A 51 3.84 0.08 10.26
CA CYS A 51 4.42 0.40 11.59
C CYS A 51 4.62 1.91 11.83
N GLY A 52 3.61 2.73 11.52
CA GLY A 52 3.62 4.18 11.73
C GLY A 52 4.43 4.99 10.71
N GLN A 53 5.00 4.35 9.69
CA GLN A 53 5.81 5.01 8.66
C GLN A 53 5.17 4.91 7.28
N VAL A 54 5.28 5.96 6.48
CA VAL A 54 4.99 5.90 5.04
C VAL A 54 6.10 5.09 4.38
N VAL A 55 5.74 3.95 3.79
CA VAL A 55 6.67 3.05 3.10
C VAL A 55 6.65 3.23 1.59
N GLU A 56 5.54 3.69 1.05
CA GLU A 56 5.40 4.02 -0.37
C GLU A 56 4.34 5.10 -0.57
N MET A 57 4.57 6.01 -1.51
CA MET A 57 3.62 7.06 -1.89
C MET A 57 3.67 7.26 -3.40
N ALA A 58 2.52 7.16 -4.06
CA ALA A 58 2.40 7.32 -5.51
C ALA A 58 0.95 7.62 -5.90
N PRO A 59 0.68 8.08 -7.14
CA PRO A 59 -0.64 8.15 -7.70
C PRO A 59 -1.36 6.79 -7.63
N ALA A 60 -2.64 6.79 -7.32
CA ALA A 60 -3.41 5.56 -7.14
C ALA A 60 -3.35 4.65 -8.38
N HIS A 61 -3.44 5.22 -9.59
CA HIS A 61 -3.37 4.45 -10.84
C HIS A 61 -2.03 3.73 -11.01
N THR A 62 -0.92 4.30 -10.54
CA THR A 62 0.41 3.68 -10.59
C THR A 62 0.45 2.41 -9.75
N ILE A 63 -0.10 2.46 -8.53
CA ILE A 63 -0.12 1.31 -7.62
C ILE A 63 -1.11 0.24 -8.08
N PHE A 64 -2.35 0.63 -8.43
CA PHE A 64 -3.43 -0.32 -8.65
C PHE A 64 -3.53 -0.85 -10.09
N HIS A 65 -3.23 -0.03 -11.09
CA HIS A 65 -3.46 -0.37 -12.49
C HIS A 65 -2.19 -0.69 -13.26
N GLN A 66 -1.09 0.01 -13.00
CA GLN A 66 0.19 -0.25 -13.68
C GLN A 66 1.02 -1.32 -12.99
N ASN A 67 0.66 -1.71 -11.74
CA ASN A 67 1.43 -2.63 -10.91
C ASN A 67 2.89 -2.18 -10.69
N GLU A 68 3.12 -0.87 -10.73
CA GLU A 68 4.46 -0.26 -10.56
C GLU A 68 4.78 0.02 -9.08
N HIS A 69 4.20 -0.77 -8.16
CA HIS A 69 4.56 -0.72 -6.76
C HIS A 69 6.03 -1.13 -6.55
N SER A 70 6.72 -0.40 -5.69
CA SER A 70 8.16 -0.55 -5.48
C SER A 70 8.53 -1.11 -4.11
N HIS A 71 7.66 -0.93 -3.10
CA HIS A 71 7.92 -1.49 -1.77
C HIS A 71 7.38 -2.92 -1.65
N PRO A 72 8.16 -3.87 -1.08
CA PRO A 72 7.73 -5.26 -0.93
C PRO A 72 6.46 -5.48 -0.09
N TYR A 73 6.15 -4.56 0.83
CA TYR A 73 4.89 -4.59 1.56
C TYR A 73 3.69 -4.27 0.66
N THR A 74 3.80 -3.22 -0.17
CA THR A 74 2.77 -2.87 -1.15
C THR A 74 2.57 -4.01 -2.16
N GLU A 75 3.66 -4.64 -2.62
CA GLU A 75 3.60 -5.86 -3.46
C GLU A 75 2.75 -6.94 -2.78
N GLY A 76 3.03 -7.24 -1.50
CA GLY A 76 2.27 -8.23 -0.75
C GLY A 76 0.79 -7.87 -0.58
N LEU A 77 0.46 -6.59 -0.36
CA LEU A 77 -0.92 -6.13 -0.29
C LEU A 77 -1.64 -6.34 -1.63
N MET A 78 -1.01 -5.98 -2.76
CA MET A 78 -1.60 -6.15 -4.10
C MET A 78 -1.82 -7.63 -4.44
N LEU A 79 -0.92 -8.51 -4.05
CA LEU A 79 -1.06 -9.97 -4.24
C LEU A 79 -2.13 -10.60 -3.35
N SER A 80 -2.51 -9.93 -2.27
CA SER A 80 -3.56 -10.37 -1.34
C SER A 80 -4.97 -9.97 -1.79
N ILE A 81 -5.11 -9.13 -2.83
CA ILE A 81 -6.43 -8.70 -3.36
C ILE A 81 -6.98 -9.79 -4.28
N PRO A 82 -8.20 -10.31 -4.02
CA PRO A 82 -8.88 -11.20 -4.95
C PRO A 82 -9.16 -10.47 -6.27
N ARG A 83 -8.74 -11.03 -7.39
CA ARG A 83 -9.10 -10.54 -8.72
C ARG A 83 -10.27 -11.34 -9.28
N LEU A 84 -11.09 -10.73 -10.13
CA LEU A 84 -12.24 -11.41 -10.76
C LEU A 84 -11.82 -12.61 -11.63
N ASP A 85 -10.61 -12.57 -12.18
CA ASP A 85 -9.99 -13.61 -12.99
C ASP A 85 -9.22 -14.66 -12.17
N THR A 86 -9.17 -14.48 -10.84
CA THR A 86 -8.48 -15.41 -9.94
C THR A 86 -9.28 -16.72 -9.85
N PRO A 87 -8.70 -17.89 -10.21
CA PRO A 87 -9.39 -19.17 -10.10
C PRO A 87 -9.92 -19.40 -8.66
N ALA A 88 -11.14 -19.90 -8.52
CA ALA A 88 -11.80 -20.09 -7.21
C ALA A 88 -10.99 -20.95 -6.21
N ASN A 89 -10.07 -21.77 -6.71
CA ASN A 89 -9.20 -22.64 -5.92
C ASN A 89 -7.79 -22.07 -5.70
N SER A 90 -7.48 -20.84 -6.19
CA SER A 90 -6.16 -20.25 -5.96
C SER A 90 -6.07 -19.71 -4.53
N ARG A 91 -4.99 -20.08 -3.84
CA ARG A 91 -4.69 -19.54 -2.52
C ARG A 91 -4.10 -18.13 -2.68
N LEU A 92 -4.77 -17.13 -2.11
CA LEU A 92 -4.21 -15.79 -2.04
C LEU A 92 -2.89 -15.80 -1.26
N GLU A 93 -1.88 -15.09 -1.77
CA GLU A 93 -0.60 -14.95 -1.09
C GLU A 93 -0.72 -14.00 0.09
N ALA A 94 -0.76 -14.54 1.29
CA ALA A 94 -0.70 -13.74 2.50
C ALA A 94 0.75 -13.32 2.79
N ILE A 95 0.95 -12.10 3.27
CA ILE A 95 2.26 -11.64 3.74
C ILE A 95 2.64 -12.46 4.98
N PRO A 96 3.74 -13.23 4.96
CA PRO A 96 4.12 -14.11 6.05
C PRO A 96 4.50 -13.35 7.33
N GLY A 97 4.43 -14.02 8.47
CA GLY A 97 4.84 -13.50 9.77
C GLY A 97 3.85 -12.51 10.39
N ALA A 98 4.12 -12.12 11.63
CA ALA A 98 3.33 -11.15 12.39
C ALA A 98 3.85 -9.72 12.22
N VAL A 99 2.97 -8.74 12.37
CA VAL A 99 3.38 -7.33 12.46
C VAL A 99 4.15 -7.13 13.76
N PRO A 100 5.33 -6.48 13.75
CA PRO A 100 6.08 -6.18 14.96
C PRO A 100 5.26 -5.39 15.98
N HIS A 101 5.46 -5.70 17.25
CA HIS A 101 4.79 -4.94 18.31
C HIS A 101 5.33 -3.49 18.35
N PRO A 102 4.48 -2.48 18.57
CA PRO A 102 4.90 -1.07 18.58
C PRO A 102 6.02 -0.73 19.56
N LEU A 103 6.14 -1.49 20.66
CA LEU A 103 7.20 -1.32 21.65
C LEU A 103 8.46 -2.15 21.36
N ASP A 104 8.44 -2.97 20.29
CA ASP A 104 9.56 -3.85 19.89
C ASP A 104 9.76 -3.79 18.38
N LEU A 105 9.94 -2.59 17.86
CA LEU A 105 10.16 -2.37 16.43
C LEU A 105 11.61 -2.73 16.05
N PRO A 106 11.81 -3.35 14.88
CA PRO A 106 13.15 -3.60 14.35
C PRO A 106 13.99 -2.31 14.29
N LYS A 107 15.29 -2.41 14.58
CA LYS A 107 16.23 -1.29 14.52
C LYS A 107 16.34 -0.73 13.08
N GLY A 108 16.41 -1.62 12.09
CA GLY A 108 16.47 -1.27 10.68
C GLY A 108 15.09 -1.07 10.06
N CYS A 109 14.95 -1.53 8.81
CA CYS A 109 13.68 -1.50 8.09
C CYS A 109 12.59 -2.24 8.88
N LYS A 110 11.47 -1.58 9.17
CA LYS A 110 10.38 -2.14 9.98
C LYS A 110 9.74 -3.37 9.34
N PHE A 111 9.81 -3.46 8.00
CA PHE A 111 9.29 -4.60 7.25
C PHE A 111 10.30 -5.75 7.07
N ALA A 112 11.58 -5.56 7.41
CA ALA A 112 12.64 -6.55 7.19
C ALA A 112 12.32 -7.96 7.72
N PRO A 113 11.69 -8.16 8.91
CA PRO A 113 11.37 -9.50 9.41
C PRO A 113 10.37 -10.28 8.54
N ARG A 114 9.59 -9.58 7.71
CA ARG A 114 8.55 -10.16 6.85
C ARG A 114 8.88 -10.04 5.36
N CYS A 115 9.98 -9.36 5.04
CA CYS A 115 10.37 -9.08 3.67
C CYS A 115 11.14 -10.26 3.07
N LYS A 116 10.62 -10.85 1.99
CA LYS A 116 11.30 -11.95 1.26
C LYS A 116 12.61 -11.50 0.57
N TYR A 117 12.83 -10.20 0.46
CA TYR A 117 14.03 -9.60 -0.16
C TYR A 117 14.98 -8.97 0.88
N ALA A 118 14.75 -9.19 2.19
CA ALA A 118 15.56 -8.56 3.22
C ALA A 118 17.02 -8.99 3.17
N THR A 119 17.92 -8.01 3.24
CA THR A 119 19.37 -8.20 3.38
C THR A 119 19.82 -7.83 4.80
N ASP A 120 21.10 -8.06 5.12
CA ASP A 120 21.66 -7.65 6.42
C ASP A 120 21.57 -6.14 6.59
N LYS A 121 21.83 -5.37 5.55
CA LYS A 121 21.64 -3.91 5.57
C LYS A 121 20.21 -3.52 5.99
N CYS A 122 19.18 -4.22 5.51
CA CYS A 122 17.80 -3.94 5.90
C CYS A 122 17.53 -4.24 7.38
N ARG A 123 18.29 -5.13 8.01
CA ARG A 123 18.16 -5.46 9.45
C ARG A 123 18.87 -4.44 10.33
N GLU A 124 19.94 -3.86 9.84
CA GLU A 124 20.82 -2.96 10.60
C GLU A 124 20.46 -1.49 10.44
N GLU A 125 20.03 -1.07 9.24
CA GLU A 125 19.79 0.31 8.87
C GLU A 125 18.32 0.56 8.49
N GLU A 126 17.82 1.75 8.83
CA GLU A 126 16.49 2.21 8.42
C GLU A 126 16.57 2.95 7.10
N PRO A 127 15.82 2.50 6.05
CA PRO A 127 15.81 3.20 4.78
C PRO A 127 15.06 4.54 4.89
N GLN A 128 15.56 5.55 4.19
CA GLN A 128 14.86 6.82 4.06
C GLN A 128 13.81 6.75 2.95
N LEU A 129 12.80 7.62 3.02
CA LEU A 129 11.83 7.80 1.95
C LEU A 129 12.53 8.57 0.81
N VAL A 130 12.68 7.94 -0.33
CA VAL A 130 13.39 8.49 -1.50
C VAL A 130 12.51 8.48 -2.74
N HIS A 131 12.75 9.42 -3.66
CA HIS A 131 12.06 9.44 -4.93
C HIS A 131 12.57 8.33 -5.87
N VAL A 132 11.65 7.55 -6.41
CA VAL A 132 11.90 6.62 -7.53
C VAL A 132 11.74 7.37 -8.86
N ASN A 133 10.72 8.24 -8.92
CA ASN A 133 10.49 9.21 -9.98
C ASN A 133 9.80 10.47 -9.41
N GLU A 134 9.36 11.40 -10.25
CA GLU A 134 8.78 12.68 -9.86
C GLU A 134 7.56 12.56 -8.92
N HIS A 135 6.72 11.53 -9.12
CA HIS A 135 5.48 11.33 -8.38
C HIS A 135 5.46 10.06 -7.52
N HIS A 136 6.59 9.37 -7.39
CA HIS A 136 6.66 8.09 -6.70
C HIS A 136 7.80 8.09 -5.68
N GLN A 137 7.48 7.87 -4.42
CA GLN A 137 8.43 7.78 -3.31
C GLN A 137 8.34 6.40 -2.66
N VAL A 138 9.49 5.89 -2.20
CA VAL A 138 9.58 4.59 -1.55
C VAL A 138 10.61 4.59 -0.42
N ARG A 139 10.29 3.92 0.68
CA ARG A 139 11.18 3.70 1.82
C ARG A 139 11.77 2.29 1.74
N CYS A 140 12.70 2.10 0.81
CA CYS A 140 13.34 0.82 0.59
C CYS A 140 14.76 1.03 0.02
N PHE A 141 15.75 0.23 0.47
CA PHE A 141 17.11 0.25 -0.12
C PHE A 141 17.13 -0.34 -1.53
N TYR A 142 16.18 -1.23 -1.82
CA TYR A 142 16.10 -1.98 -3.08
C TYR A 142 14.68 -1.86 -3.65
N PRO A 143 14.26 -0.64 -4.07
CA PRO A 143 12.96 -0.48 -4.71
C PRO A 143 12.89 -1.37 -5.95
N LYS A 144 11.71 -1.92 -6.23
CA LYS A 144 11.49 -2.74 -7.41
C LYS A 144 11.77 -1.89 -8.65
N LYS A 145 12.92 -2.11 -9.27
CA LYS A 145 13.16 -1.75 -10.67
C LYS A 145 12.84 -3.00 -11.49
N GLU A 146 12.52 -2.83 -12.77
CA GLU A 146 12.18 -3.90 -13.72
C GLU A 146 13.14 -5.10 -13.73
N ASP A 147 14.34 -4.96 -13.11
CA ASP A 147 15.43 -5.94 -13.13
C ASP A 147 15.42 -6.99 -11.98
N ARG A 148 14.39 -7.05 -11.11
CA ARG A 148 14.37 -8.06 -10.03
C ARG A 148 14.04 -9.49 -10.51
N HIS A 149 13.64 -9.68 -11.76
CA HIS A 149 13.36 -10.98 -12.36
C HIS A 149 14.53 -11.56 -13.18
N GLY A 150 15.69 -10.96 -13.11
CA GLY A 150 16.90 -11.43 -13.78
C GLY A 150 17.90 -12.00 -12.79
N LYS A 151 17.64 -13.17 -12.22
CA LYS A 151 18.59 -14.28 -11.97
C LYS A 151 17.89 -15.41 -11.22
#